data_ee230deac9eb8038b7538ce4b0a4344a
#
_entry.id   ee230deac9eb8038b7538ce4b0a4344a
#
_cell.length_a   1.000
_cell.length_b   1.000
_cell.length_c   1.000
_cell.angle_alpha   90.00
_cell.angle_beta   90.00
_cell.angle_gamma   90.00
#
_symmetry.space_group_name_H-M   'P 1'
#
loop_
_entity.id
_entity.type
_entity.pdbx_description
1 polymer ?
#
loop_
_entity_poly.entity_id
_entity_poly.type
_entity_poly.pdbx_seq_one_letter_code
_entity_poly.pdbx_strand_id
1 'polypeptide(L)'
;EMGLLDAAVNFIALDVALYTGLTYAYILLMIFPLYNALETLDTNQLEAAKDLGSSTLRTHWRIVIPHAKAGIASGSTMVFMLTAGALATPVVLSSPNTFWFTQLIYQWFNMNDNWSRGSAYSIILLVVSVAFVLLMMRIFRVTIGEVVR
;
A
#
# COMPACT_ATOMS: atom_id res chain seq x y z
N GLU A 1 42.72 4.66 -8.76
CA GLU A 1 41.79 4.33 -7.63
C GLU A 1 40.67 5.33 -7.69
N MET A 2 39.54 4.89 -8.24
CA MET A 2 38.33 5.72 -8.34
C MET A 2 37.64 5.74 -6.98
N GLY A 3 37.73 6.87 -6.26
CA GLY A 3 37.10 7.10 -4.95
C GLY A 3 35.58 7.19 -4.98
N LEU A 4 34.94 6.23 -5.61
CA LEU A 4 33.45 6.14 -5.67
C LEU A 4 32.86 5.26 -4.59
N LEU A 5 33.65 4.68 -3.68
CA LEU A 5 33.16 3.78 -2.64
C LEU A 5 33.78 4.07 -1.26
N ASP A 6 34.10 5.32 -0.96
CA ASP A 6 34.67 5.70 0.36
C ASP A 6 33.66 5.67 1.53
N ALA A 7 32.40 5.35 1.26
CA ALA A 7 31.48 4.90 2.29
C ALA A 7 30.60 3.79 1.68
N ALA A 8 30.74 2.57 2.17
CA ALA A 8 29.78 1.53 1.90
C ALA A 8 28.40 2.05 2.31
N VAL A 9 27.52 2.33 1.32
CA VAL A 9 26.17 2.83 1.59
C VAL A 9 25.46 1.74 2.36
N ASN A 10 25.22 1.97 3.65
CA ASN A 10 24.51 1.03 4.49
C ASN A 10 23.02 1.17 4.20
N PHE A 11 22.52 0.39 3.24
CA PHE A 11 21.12 0.37 2.83
C PHE A 11 20.14 0.04 3.98
N ILE A 12 20.60 -0.68 4.98
CA ILE A 12 19.81 -0.99 6.19
C ILE A 12 19.71 0.26 7.07
N ALA A 13 20.81 0.99 7.26
CA ALA A 13 20.82 2.22 8.06
C ALA A 13 19.93 3.33 7.47
N LEU A 14 19.72 3.33 6.16
CA LEU A 14 18.88 4.30 5.44
C LEU A 14 17.44 3.81 5.26
N ASP A 15 17.06 2.67 5.84
CA ASP A 15 15.75 2.01 5.65
C ASP A 15 15.36 1.72 4.18
N VAL A 16 16.27 1.90 3.25
CA VAL A 16 16.03 1.63 1.82
C VAL A 16 15.69 0.16 1.59
N ALA A 17 16.39 -0.74 2.30
CA ALA A 17 16.12 -2.18 2.25
C ALA A 17 14.70 -2.50 2.72
N LEU A 18 14.22 -1.83 3.79
CA LEU A 18 12.86 -2.00 4.30
C LEU A 18 11.81 -1.59 3.28
N TYR A 19 11.89 -0.37 2.74
CA TYR A 19 10.91 0.12 1.76
C TYR A 19 10.94 -0.68 0.46
N THR A 20 12.12 -1.07 -0.01
CA THR A 20 12.25 -1.91 -1.21
C THR A 20 11.66 -3.30 -0.97
N GLY A 21 11.94 -3.90 0.18
CA GLY A 21 11.42 -5.21 0.57
C GLY A 21 9.89 -5.21 0.70
N LEU A 22 9.30 -4.21 1.35
CA LEU A 22 7.85 -4.05 1.46
C LEU A 22 7.20 -3.82 0.09
N THR A 23 7.80 -2.97 -0.75
CA THR A 23 7.31 -2.73 -2.11
C THR A 23 7.34 -4.01 -2.94
N TYR A 24 8.44 -4.74 -2.92
CA TYR A 24 8.57 -6.01 -3.62
C TYR A 24 7.54 -7.04 -3.15
N ALA A 25 7.36 -7.18 -1.84
CA ALA A 25 6.43 -8.15 -1.26
C ALA A 25 4.97 -7.87 -1.61
N TYR A 26 4.58 -6.60 -1.67
CA TYR A 26 3.17 -6.22 -1.79
C TYR A 26 2.77 -5.63 -3.16
N ILE A 27 3.70 -5.42 -4.09
CA ILE A 27 3.38 -4.86 -5.41
C ILE A 27 2.38 -5.72 -6.19
N LEU A 28 2.50 -7.04 -6.11
CA LEU A 28 1.60 -7.98 -6.78
C LEU A 28 0.18 -7.89 -6.24
N LEU A 29 0.04 -7.63 -4.93
CA LEU A 29 -1.26 -7.46 -4.29
C LEU A 29 -1.98 -6.17 -4.70
N MET A 30 -1.23 -5.16 -5.15
CA MET A 30 -1.80 -3.97 -5.76
C MET A 30 -2.16 -4.19 -7.23
N ILE A 31 -1.31 -4.90 -7.97
CA ILE A 31 -1.51 -5.16 -9.42
C ILE A 31 -2.77 -5.99 -9.64
N PHE A 32 -3.02 -7.01 -8.82
CA PHE A 32 -4.10 -7.95 -9.03
C PHE A 32 -5.51 -7.30 -9.04
N PRO A 33 -5.94 -6.54 -8.03
CA PRO A 33 -7.24 -5.85 -8.07
C PRO A 33 -7.31 -4.79 -9.18
N LEU A 34 -6.18 -4.13 -9.46
CA LEU A 34 -6.10 -3.15 -10.53
C LEU A 34 -6.28 -3.79 -11.90
N TYR A 35 -5.62 -4.92 -12.14
CA TYR A 35 -5.76 -5.70 -13.36
C TYR A 35 -7.21 -6.14 -13.57
N ASN A 36 -7.84 -6.74 -12.55
CA ASN A 36 -9.23 -7.18 -12.62
C ASN A 36 -10.19 -6.02 -12.94
N ALA A 37 -9.96 -4.86 -12.35
CA ALA A 37 -10.79 -3.68 -12.64
C ALA A 37 -10.58 -3.19 -14.09
N LEU A 38 -9.37 -3.25 -14.62
CA LEU A 38 -9.07 -2.83 -15.98
C LEU A 38 -9.55 -3.82 -17.03
N GLU A 39 -9.57 -5.11 -16.72
CA GLU A 39 -10.05 -6.16 -17.62
C GLU A 39 -11.55 -6.02 -17.94
N THR A 40 -12.33 -5.44 -17.02
CA THR A 40 -13.76 -5.16 -17.23
C THR A 40 -14.03 -3.90 -18.07
N LEU A 41 -12.98 -3.17 -18.48
CA LEU A 41 -13.13 -1.96 -19.30
C LEU A 41 -13.48 -2.32 -20.74
N ASP A 42 -14.61 -1.81 -21.23
CA ASP A 42 -15.03 -2.01 -22.61
C ASP A 42 -14.09 -1.27 -23.59
N THR A 43 -13.45 -2.02 -24.47
CA THR A 43 -12.53 -1.50 -25.51
C THR A 43 -13.22 -0.54 -26.46
N ASN A 44 -14.53 -0.69 -26.71
CA ASN A 44 -15.31 0.21 -27.56
C ASN A 44 -15.30 1.65 -27.01
N GLN A 45 -15.24 1.84 -25.69
CA GLN A 45 -15.12 3.17 -25.08
C GLN A 45 -13.78 3.83 -25.41
N LEU A 46 -12.71 3.04 -25.50
CA LEU A 46 -11.39 3.54 -25.86
C LEU A 46 -11.29 3.88 -27.35
N GLU A 47 -11.91 3.06 -28.20
CA GLU A 47 -11.99 3.30 -29.64
C GLU A 47 -12.82 4.54 -29.96
N ALA A 48 -14.00 4.66 -29.38
CA ALA A 48 -14.85 5.86 -29.53
C ALA A 48 -14.14 7.13 -29.05
N ALA A 49 -13.37 7.06 -27.97
CA ALA A 49 -12.59 8.22 -27.52
C ALA A 49 -11.50 8.63 -28.52
N LYS A 50 -10.85 7.64 -29.17
CA LYS A 50 -9.86 7.90 -30.24
C LYS A 50 -10.49 8.51 -31.45
N ASP A 51 -11.64 8.01 -31.91
CA ASP A 51 -12.39 8.53 -33.08
C ASP A 51 -12.81 9.97 -32.87
N LEU A 52 -13.11 10.35 -31.63
CA LEU A 52 -13.39 11.74 -31.24
C LEU A 52 -12.13 12.62 -31.06
N GLY A 53 -10.95 12.11 -31.43
CA GLY A 53 -9.69 12.86 -31.37
C GLY A 53 -9.14 13.04 -29.94
N SER A 54 -9.54 12.19 -28.98
CA SER A 54 -9.02 12.27 -27.62
C SER A 54 -7.55 11.82 -27.57
N SER A 55 -6.70 12.62 -26.94
CA SER A 55 -5.31 12.21 -26.67
C SER A 55 -5.26 11.06 -25.65
N THR A 56 -4.24 10.22 -25.74
CA THR A 56 -4.03 9.07 -24.84
C THR A 56 -4.09 9.47 -23.38
N LEU A 57 -3.46 10.59 -23.00
CA LEU A 57 -3.46 11.09 -21.63
C LEU A 57 -4.87 11.47 -21.16
N ARG A 58 -5.66 12.13 -22.03
CA ARG A 58 -7.04 12.52 -21.72
C ARG A 58 -7.93 11.28 -21.55
N THR A 59 -7.77 10.27 -22.40
CA THR A 59 -8.48 8.99 -22.30
C THR A 59 -8.18 8.29 -20.97
N HIS A 60 -6.91 8.23 -20.56
CA HIS A 60 -6.53 7.66 -19.27
C HIS A 60 -7.20 8.39 -18.10
N TRP A 61 -7.13 9.71 -18.04
CA TRP A 61 -7.70 10.49 -16.94
C TRP A 61 -9.23 10.48 -16.89
N ARG A 62 -9.91 10.40 -18.05
CA ARG A 62 -11.37 10.51 -18.12
C ARG A 62 -12.11 9.19 -18.18
N ILE A 63 -11.46 8.12 -18.65
CA ILE A 63 -12.11 6.81 -18.84
C ILE A 63 -11.43 5.75 -17.97
N VAL A 64 -10.13 5.55 -18.13
CA VAL A 64 -9.41 4.42 -17.49
C VAL A 64 -9.35 4.57 -15.97
N ILE A 65 -8.87 5.71 -15.46
CA ILE A 65 -8.74 5.94 -14.01
C ILE A 65 -10.09 5.93 -13.28
N PRO A 66 -11.14 6.62 -13.77
CA PRO A 66 -12.46 6.53 -13.13
C PRO A 66 -13.07 5.13 -13.15
N HIS A 67 -12.81 4.34 -14.20
CA HIS A 67 -13.25 2.95 -14.26
C HIS A 67 -12.48 2.08 -13.24
N ALA A 68 -11.16 2.24 -13.17
CA ALA A 68 -10.30 1.48 -12.27
C ALA A 68 -10.38 1.90 -10.78
N LYS A 69 -11.17 2.92 -10.42
CA LYS A 69 -11.23 3.47 -9.05
C LYS A 69 -11.51 2.42 -7.97
N ALA A 70 -12.36 1.43 -8.25
CA ALA A 70 -12.67 0.36 -7.31
C ALA A 70 -11.46 -0.57 -7.09
N GLY A 71 -10.74 -0.91 -8.18
CA GLY A 71 -9.49 -1.68 -8.12
C GLY A 71 -8.37 -0.94 -7.37
N ILE A 72 -8.25 0.38 -7.60
CA ILE A 72 -7.28 1.22 -6.89
C ILE A 72 -7.61 1.25 -5.39
N ALA A 73 -8.87 1.46 -5.04
CA ALA A 73 -9.31 1.53 -3.64
C ALA A 73 -9.10 0.20 -2.91
N SER A 74 -9.50 -0.92 -3.52
CA SER A 74 -9.34 -2.26 -2.93
C SER A 74 -7.87 -2.65 -2.82
N GLY A 75 -7.08 -2.46 -3.88
CA GLY A 75 -5.65 -2.75 -3.88
C GLY A 75 -4.88 -1.92 -2.85
N SER A 76 -5.14 -0.61 -2.79
CA SER A 76 -4.51 0.28 -1.79
C SER A 76 -4.88 -0.11 -0.36
N THR A 77 -6.14 -0.49 -0.12
CA THR A 77 -6.60 -0.96 1.19
C THR A 77 -5.90 -2.25 1.58
N MET A 78 -5.81 -3.21 0.67
CA MET A 78 -5.17 -4.51 0.89
C MET A 78 -3.67 -4.35 1.21
N VAL A 79 -2.96 -3.57 0.40
CA VAL A 79 -1.53 -3.28 0.62
C VAL A 79 -1.31 -2.56 1.94
N PHE A 80 -2.14 -1.55 2.25
CA PHE A 80 -2.01 -0.83 3.52
C PHE A 80 -2.21 -1.75 4.73
N MET A 81 -3.27 -2.57 4.74
CA MET A 81 -3.58 -3.47 5.85
C MET A 81 -2.45 -4.48 6.09
N LEU A 82 -1.93 -5.07 5.01
CA LEU A 82 -0.85 -6.04 5.10
C LEU A 82 0.48 -5.39 5.51
N THR A 83 0.77 -4.21 4.98
CA THR A 83 1.99 -3.45 5.36
C THR A 83 1.90 -2.97 6.80
N ALA A 84 0.75 -2.44 7.23
CA ALA A 84 0.54 -2.01 8.60
C ALA A 84 0.63 -3.17 9.61
N GLY A 85 0.20 -4.38 9.22
CA GLY A 85 0.30 -5.60 10.03
C GLY A 85 1.65 -6.33 9.92
N ALA A 86 2.54 -5.91 9.03
CA ALA A 86 3.81 -6.59 8.81
C ALA A 86 4.73 -6.51 10.05
N LEU A 87 5.22 -7.65 10.52
CA LEU A 87 6.19 -7.76 11.61
C LEU A 87 7.55 -8.30 11.12
N ALA A 88 7.52 -9.37 10.34
CA ALA A 88 8.73 -10.07 9.92
C ALA A 88 9.67 -9.21 9.07
N THR A 89 9.13 -8.51 8.07
CA THR A 89 9.92 -7.67 7.17
C THR A 89 10.62 -6.52 7.90
N PRO A 90 9.94 -5.72 8.74
CA PRO A 90 10.61 -4.70 9.54
C PRO A 90 11.65 -5.27 10.52
N VAL A 91 11.38 -6.39 11.16
CA VAL A 91 12.34 -7.01 12.11
C VAL A 91 13.66 -7.36 11.42
N VAL A 92 13.60 -7.78 10.15
CA VAL A 92 14.81 -8.21 9.40
C VAL A 92 15.49 -7.06 8.67
N LEU A 93 14.71 -6.13 8.11
CA LEU A 93 15.20 -5.13 7.15
C LEU A 93 15.21 -3.69 7.70
N SER A 94 14.63 -3.41 8.88
CA SER A 94 14.67 -2.06 9.42
C SER A 94 16.03 -1.72 10.07
N SER A 95 16.32 -0.43 10.09
CA SER A 95 17.45 0.10 10.85
C SER A 95 17.24 -0.15 12.35
N PRO A 96 18.31 -0.32 13.15
CA PRO A 96 18.22 -0.43 14.61
C PRO A 96 17.53 0.76 15.30
N ASN A 97 17.49 1.90 14.63
CA ASN A 97 16.90 3.14 15.14
C ASN A 97 15.46 3.38 14.65
N THR A 98 14.95 2.54 13.73
CA THR A 98 13.62 2.68 13.15
C THR A 98 12.71 1.61 13.71
N PHE A 99 11.63 2.05 14.36
CA PHE A 99 10.63 1.14 14.91
C PHE A 99 9.36 1.16 14.06
N TRP A 100 9.04 0.02 13.46
CA TRP A 100 7.74 -0.18 12.83
C TRP A 100 6.65 -0.31 13.91
N PHE A 101 5.46 0.19 13.65
CA PHE A 101 4.42 0.26 14.68
C PHE A 101 4.02 -1.12 15.25
N THR A 102 3.94 -2.13 14.40
CA THR A 102 3.69 -3.53 14.81
C THR A 102 4.83 -4.11 15.62
N GLN A 103 6.07 -3.74 15.31
CA GLN A 103 7.24 -4.13 16.08
C GLN A 103 7.22 -3.54 17.50
N LEU A 104 6.77 -2.29 17.62
CA LEU A 104 6.57 -1.62 18.91
C LEU A 104 5.49 -2.35 19.74
N ILE A 105 4.36 -2.73 19.14
CA ILE A 105 3.31 -3.52 19.79
C ILE A 105 3.90 -4.85 20.30
N TYR A 106 4.65 -5.55 19.44
CA TYR A 106 5.28 -6.81 19.78
C TYR A 106 6.24 -6.68 20.98
N GLN A 107 7.05 -5.61 21.03
CA GLN A 107 7.96 -5.34 22.14
C GLN A 107 7.21 -5.13 23.46
N TRP A 108 6.10 -4.39 23.46
CA TRP A 108 5.33 -4.16 24.69
C TRP A 108 4.67 -5.43 25.22
N PHE A 109 4.25 -6.34 24.36
CA PHE A 109 3.67 -7.63 24.79
C PHE A 109 4.73 -8.63 25.26
N ASN A 110 5.86 -8.74 24.55
CA ASN A 110 6.78 -9.86 24.73
C ASN A 110 8.07 -9.52 25.47
N MET A 111 8.54 -8.26 25.43
CA MET A 111 9.80 -7.89 26.06
C MET A 111 9.61 -7.06 27.34
N ASN A 112 8.57 -6.27 27.41
CA ASN A 112 8.34 -5.35 28.52
C ASN A 112 7.24 -5.82 29.49
N ASP A 113 6.62 -6.96 29.24
CA ASP A 113 5.50 -7.54 30.01
C ASP A 113 4.39 -6.52 30.37
N ASN A 114 4.21 -5.50 29.53
CA ASN A 114 3.23 -4.47 29.76
C ASN A 114 2.04 -4.60 28.80
N TRP A 115 1.16 -5.51 29.10
CA TRP A 115 -0.02 -5.84 28.32
C TRP A 115 -0.97 -4.66 28.13
N SER A 116 -1.06 -3.78 29.11
CA SER A 116 -1.92 -2.58 29.02
C SER A 116 -1.45 -1.63 27.92
N ARG A 117 -0.14 -1.39 27.81
CA ARG A 117 0.42 -0.54 26.74
C ARG A 117 0.35 -1.23 25.38
N GLY A 118 0.66 -2.52 25.31
CA GLY A 118 0.52 -3.31 24.09
C GLY A 118 -0.90 -3.25 23.54
N SER A 119 -1.92 -3.41 24.39
CA SER A 119 -3.33 -3.33 24.02
C SER A 119 -3.71 -1.93 23.55
N ALA A 120 -3.24 -0.87 24.20
CA ALA A 120 -3.51 0.50 23.80
C ALA A 120 -2.98 0.80 22.38
N TYR A 121 -1.73 0.42 22.08
CA TYR A 121 -1.15 0.57 20.73
C TYR A 121 -1.89 -0.26 19.69
N SER A 122 -2.34 -1.48 20.04
CA SER A 122 -3.12 -2.32 19.14
C SER A 122 -4.47 -1.68 18.77
N ILE A 123 -5.14 -1.05 19.74
CA ILE A 123 -6.39 -0.31 19.50
C ILE A 123 -6.13 0.90 18.60
N ILE A 124 -5.03 1.63 18.80
CA ILE A 124 -4.65 2.75 17.94
C ILE A 124 -4.45 2.28 16.49
N LEU A 125 -3.72 1.17 16.29
CA LEU A 125 -3.52 0.60 14.96
C LEU A 125 -4.85 0.21 14.31
N LEU A 126 -5.74 -0.41 15.08
CA LEU A 126 -7.08 -0.79 14.60
C LEU A 126 -7.88 0.46 14.16
N VAL A 127 -7.92 1.50 14.97
CA VAL A 127 -8.63 2.75 14.64
C VAL A 127 -8.05 3.40 13.38
N VAL A 128 -6.73 3.48 13.28
CA VAL A 128 -6.04 4.02 12.09
C VAL A 128 -6.37 3.19 10.85
N SER A 129 -6.37 1.86 10.96
CA SER A 129 -6.69 0.97 9.86
C SER A 129 -8.14 1.13 9.38
N VAL A 130 -9.09 1.19 10.31
CA VAL A 130 -10.50 1.44 9.98
C VAL A 130 -10.67 2.82 9.35
N ALA A 131 -10.04 3.86 9.92
CA ALA A 131 -10.09 5.20 9.38
C ALA A 131 -9.53 5.27 7.94
N PHE A 132 -8.43 4.56 7.67
CA PHE A 132 -7.86 4.48 6.33
C PHE A 132 -8.82 3.83 5.32
N VAL A 133 -9.45 2.70 5.69
CA VAL A 133 -10.45 2.04 4.84
C VAL A 133 -11.61 2.98 4.51
N LEU A 134 -12.16 3.62 5.53
CA LEU A 134 -13.27 4.58 5.35
C LEU A 134 -12.84 5.77 4.48
N LEU A 135 -11.60 6.25 4.64
CA LEU A 135 -11.04 7.31 3.82
C LEU A 135 -10.93 6.89 2.35
N MET A 136 -10.42 5.68 2.07
CA MET A 136 -10.33 5.14 0.71
C MET A 136 -11.71 5.01 0.08
N MET A 137 -12.68 4.45 0.79
CA MET A 137 -14.06 4.36 0.31
C MET A 137 -14.66 5.74 0.00
N ARG A 138 -14.38 6.73 0.85
CA ARG A 138 -14.88 8.09 0.65
C ARG A 138 -14.21 8.81 -0.53
N ILE A 139 -12.89 8.70 -0.68
CA ILE A 139 -12.13 9.33 -1.77
C ILE A 139 -12.57 8.78 -3.13
N PHE A 140 -12.65 7.46 -3.23
CA PHE A 140 -13.00 6.81 -4.49
C PHE A 140 -14.52 6.67 -4.70
N ARG A 141 -15.33 7.07 -3.72
CA ARG A 141 -16.80 6.95 -3.72
C ARG A 141 -17.27 5.53 -4.04
N VAL A 142 -16.57 4.54 -3.49
CA VAL A 142 -16.84 3.12 -3.70
C VAL A 142 -17.66 2.61 -2.51
N THR A 143 -18.73 1.86 -2.79
CA THR A 143 -19.55 1.21 -1.77
C THR A 143 -18.98 -0.17 -1.42
N ILE A 144 -19.21 -0.65 -0.19
CA ILE A 144 -18.74 -1.97 0.27
C ILE A 144 -19.13 -3.08 -0.70
N GLY A 145 -20.31 -3.01 -1.33
CA GLY A 145 -20.77 -3.98 -2.31
C GLY A 145 -19.99 -4.01 -3.64
N GLU A 146 -19.25 -2.97 -3.98
CA GLU A 146 -18.40 -2.90 -5.18
C GLU A 146 -16.98 -3.44 -4.94
N VAL A 147 -16.56 -3.51 -3.68
CA VAL A 147 -15.24 -4.04 -3.30
C VAL A 147 -15.24 -5.57 -3.19
N VAL A 148 -16.42 -6.17 -2.96
CA VAL A 148 -16.59 -7.62 -2.72
C VAL A 148 -17.00 -8.38 -4.00
N ARG A 149 -17.25 -7.70 -5.09
CA ARG A 149 -17.51 -8.29 -6.41
C ARG A 149 -16.25 -8.43 -7.23
#